data_5dcf4a25c66ab0cb4ef9aaa8054124a3
#
_entry.id   5dcf4a25c66ab0cb4ef9aaa8054124a3
#
_cell.length_a   1.000
_cell.length_b   1.000
_cell.length_c   1.000
_cell.angle_alpha   90.00
_cell.angle_beta   90.00
_cell.angle_gamma   90.00
#
_symmetry.space_group_name_H-M   'P 1'
#
loop_
_entity.id
_entity.type
_entity.pdbx_description
1 polymer ?
#
loop_
_entity_poly.entity_id
_entity_poly.type
_entity_poly.pdbx_seq_one_letter_code
_entity_poly.pdbx_strand_id
1 'polypeptide(L)'
;MILVLGGTREGREIVELLLKKGKKVIASVTSSYGKRLLAEYEIKINQQKLNQQELSDFIKENGIDLIIDATHPFARKISENAIKAARNNGIKYIRFERKKIKINNKYNHLVHRVSDYRKAAEKAGKYRKIFLTIGSNNLSFFTRNIENWEQKLIVRILPVAKYLKKLEKIGFSPVNIIAIQGPFSQEFNEILIKDNKIEVLVTKASGSKGGLDTKLKAAFFQSIPVILIERPQLDYDRVVSNYQKLLQKI
;
A
#
# COMPACT_ATOMS: atom_id res chain seq x y z
N MET A 1 11.88 18.73 15.53
CA MET A 1 11.74 18.46 14.08
C MET A 1 10.92 17.21 13.85
N ILE A 2 9.92 17.23 12.94
CA ILE A 2 9.06 16.07 12.69
C ILE A 2 9.46 15.40 11.37
N LEU A 3 9.70 14.09 11.39
CA LEU A 3 9.91 13.29 10.19
C LEU A 3 8.58 12.63 9.77
N VAL A 4 8.09 12.92 8.56
CA VAL A 4 6.93 12.23 7.98
C VAL A 4 7.41 11.20 6.97
N LEU A 5 7.26 9.91 7.29
CA LEU A 5 7.45 8.83 6.33
C LEU A 5 6.20 8.74 5.44
N GLY A 6 6.36 9.09 4.16
CA GLY A 6 5.28 9.35 3.22
C GLY A 6 5.19 8.34 2.07
N GLY A 7 4.78 8.85 0.91
CA GLY A 7 4.53 8.05 -0.30
C GLY A 7 3.04 7.68 -0.49
N THR A 8 2.17 8.18 0.38
CA THR A 8 0.71 8.05 0.28
C THR A 8 0.07 9.43 0.21
N ARG A 9 -1.20 9.48 -0.17
CA ARG A 9 -1.99 10.72 -0.13
C ARG A 9 -2.07 11.28 1.29
N GLU A 10 -2.28 10.42 2.30
CA GLU A 10 -2.34 10.82 3.69
C GLU A 10 -1.01 11.40 4.18
N GLY A 11 0.12 10.86 3.74
CA GLY A 11 1.43 11.42 4.07
C GLY A 11 1.57 12.86 3.62
N ARG A 12 1.08 13.21 2.43
CA ARG A 12 1.06 14.61 1.93
C ARG A 12 0.10 15.48 2.72
N GLU A 13 -1.13 15.01 2.95
CA GLU A 13 -2.13 15.72 3.76
C GLU A 13 -1.62 16.00 5.18
N ILE A 14 -0.81 15.08 5.76
CA ILE A 14 -0.17 15.29 7.06
C ILE A 14 0.94 16.35 6.98
N VAL A 15 1.79 16.32 5.96
CA VAL A 15 2.82 17.34 5.74
C VAL A 15 2.16 18.74 5.67
N GLU A 16 1.17 18.90 4.80
CA GLU A 16 0.42 20.14 4.65
C GLU A 16 -0.19 20.63 5.97
N LEU A 17 -0.85 19.69 6.69
CA LEU A 17 -1.47 19.98 7.98
C LEU A 17 -0.45 20.48 9.03
N LEU A 18 0.71 19.85 9.10
CA LEU A 18 1.79 20.23 10.04
C LEU A 18 2.36 21.59 9.69
N LEU A 19 2.59 21.87 8.42
CA LEU A 19 3.09 23.17 7.96
C LEU A 19 2.10 24.30 8.28
N LYS A 20 0.79 24.08 8.04
CA LYS A 20 -0.27 25.04 8.45
C LYS A 20 -0.32 25.30 9.96
N LYS A 21 0.24 24.39 10.75
CA LYS A 21 0.39 24.55 12.22
C LYS A 21 1.77 25.09 12.64
N GLY A 22 2.56 25.59 11.70
CA GLY A 22 3.88 26.16 11.98
C GLY A 22 4.94 25.14 12.44
N LYS A 23 4.71 23.84 12.20
CA LYS A 23 5.66 22.78 12.60
C LYS A 23 6.78 22.64 11.58
N LYS A 24 8.01 22.41 12.06
CA LYS A 24 9.15 22.08 11.19
C LYS A 24 9.08 20.61 10.76
N VAL A 25 9.06 20.35 9.45
CA VAL A 25 8.81 19.03 8.87
C VAL A 25 9.91 18.64 7.89
N ILE A 26 10.33 17.39 7.95
CA ILE A 26 11.09 16.71 6.90
C ILE A 26 10.20 15.57 6.37
N ALA A 27 10.09 15.44 5.04
CA ALA A 27 9.37 14.33 4.43
C ALA A 27 10.35 13.29 3.87
N SER A 28 10.03 11.99 4.03
CA SER A 28 10.77 10.91 3.40
C SER A 28 9.86 10.10 2.47
N VAL A 29 10.27 9.99 1.20
CA VAL A 29 9.56 9.25 0.14
C VAL A 29 10.56 8.43 -0.68
N THR A 30 10.09 7.37 -1.36
CA THR A 30 11.01 6.49 -2.12
C THR A 30 10.89 6.63 -3.63
N SER A 31 10.00 7.49 -4.13
CA SER A 31 9.76 7.66 -5.56
C SER A 31 9.94 9.11 -6.01
N SER A 32 10.45 9.31 -7.22
CA SER A 32 10.54 10.64 -7.84
C SER A 32 9.16 11.28 -7.99
N TYR A 33 8.13 10.48 -8.23
CA TYR A 33 6.75 10.97 -8.26
C TYR A 33 6.31 11.51 -6.89
N GLY A 34 6.59 10.78 -5.81
CA GLY A 34 6.30 11.27 -4.45
C GLY A 34 7.07 12.54 -4.10
N LYS A 35 8.33 12.66 -4.54
CA LYS A 35 9.13 13.89 -4.37
C LYS A 35 8.51 15.07 -5.11
N ARG A 36 8.13 14.88 -6.38
CA ARG A 36 7.48 15.94 -7.18
C ARG A 36 6.19 16.45 -6.54
N LEU A 37 5.39 15.57 -5.95
CA LEU A 37 4.14 15.95 -5.27
C LEU A 37 4.35 16.71 -3.96
N LEU A 38 5.56 16.74 -3.43
CA LEU A 38 5.93 17.50 -2.22
C LEU A 38 6.79 18.71 -2.54
N ALA A 39 7.19 18.89 -3.81
CA ALA A 39 8.09 19.97 -4.22
C ALA A 39 7.47 21.37 -4.10
N GLU A 40 6.15 21.46 -4.00
CA GLU A 40 5.43 22.72 -3.75
C GLU A 40 5.61 23.24 -2.33
N TYR A 41 6.01 22.37 -1.39
CA TYR A 41 6.28 22.74 0.00
C TYR A 41 7.77 23.01 0.16
N GLU A 42 8.13 24.14 0.78
CA GLU A 42 9.51 24.50 1.10
C GLU A 42 10.06 23.70 2.27
N ILE A 43 10.22 22.38 2.08
CA ILE A 43 10.71 21.45 3.09
C ILE A 43 11.86 20.59 2.59
N LYS A 44 12.68 20.09 3.50
CA LYS A 44 13.66 19.05 3.18
C LYS A 44 12.95 17.75 2.84
N ILE A 45 13.27 17.17 1.67
CA ILE A 45 12.70 15.90 1.21
C ILE A 45 13.82 14.87 1.05
N ASN A 46 13.79 13.82 1.84
CA ASN A 46 14.62 12.64 1.64
C ASN A 46 13.96 11.71 0.60
N GLN A 47 14.67 11.36 -0.47
CA GLN A 47 14.18 10.43 -1.50
C GLN A 47 14.78 9.03 -1.37
N GLN A 48 15.71 8.81 -0.46
CA GLN A 48 16.40 7.53 -0.31
C GLN A 48 15.57 6.54 0.52
N LYS A 49 15.78 5.25 0.25
CA LYS A 49 15.34 4.20 1.17
C LYS A 49 16.31 4.18 2.34
N LEU A 50 15.80 4.23 3.54
CA LEU A 50 16.61 4.19 4.75
C LEU A 50 16.45 2.81 5.41
N ASN A 51 17.54 2.13 5.69
CA ASN A 51 17.58 1.01 6.60
C ASN A 51 17.53 1.51 8.06
N GLN A 52 17.58 0.63 9.04
CA GLN A 52 17.45 1.00 10.46
C GLN A 52 18.59 1.94 10.91
N GLN A 53 19.84 1.64 10.54
CA GLN A 53 21.02 2.45 10.93
C GLN A 53 20.99 3.81 10.24
N GLU A 54 20.80 3.84 8.93
CA GLU A 54 20.68 5.07 8.12
C GLU A 54 19.56 5.98 8.66
N LEU A 55 18.45 5.38 9.11
CA LEU A 55 17.35 6.16 9.70
C LEU A 55 17.73 6.71 11.09
N SER A 56 18.50 5.95 11.88
CA SER A 56 19.00 6.37 13.18
C SER A 56 19.97 7.55 13.03
N ASP A 57 20.86 7.48 12.05
CA ASP A 57 21.82 8.56 11.76
C ASP A 57 21.07 9.80 11.23
N PHE A 58 20.11 9.60 10.35
CA PHE A 58 19.26 10.68 9.82
C PHE A 58 18.46 11.40 10.93
N ILE A 59 18.00 10.67 11.95
CA ILE A 59 17.32 11.23 13.12
C ILE A 59 18.26 12.18 13.86
N LYS A 60 19.49 11.75 14.16
CA LYS A 60 20.49 12.55 14.90
C LYS A 60 20.93 13.78 14.13
N GLU A 61 21.31 13.61 12.87
CA GLU A 61 21.78 14.69 11.99
C GLU A 61 20.76 15.80 11.78
N ASN A 62 19.48 15.50 11.84
CA ASN A 62 18.41 16.46 11.58
C ASN A 62 17.63 16.87 12.83
N GLY A 63 18.04 16.45 14.01
CA GLY A 63 17.36 16.80 15.28
C GLY A 63 15.89 16.39 15.29
N ILE A 64 15.59 15.16 14.81
CA ILE A 64 14.22 14.64 14.75
C ILE A 64 13.83 14.16 16.15
N ASP A 65 12.66 14.59 16.61
CA ASP A 65 12.08 14.25 17.93
C ASP A 65 10.79 13.43 17.81
N LEU A 66 10.22 13.37 16.59
CA LEU A 66 8.99 12.62 16.29
C LEU A 66 9.03 12.04 14.89
N ILE A 67 8.72 10.76 14.77
CA ILE A 67 8.40 10.10 13.48
C ILE A 67 6.89 9.93 13.35
N ILE A 68 6.32 10.40 12.24
CA ILE A 68 4.95 10.09 11.82
C ILE A 68 5.05 9.15 10.63
N ASP A 69 4.72 7.89 10.83
CA ASP A 69 4.69 6.90 9.76
C ASP A 69 3.31 6.87 9.09
N ALA A 70 3.21 7.53 7.95
CA ALA A 70 2.05 7.54 7.07
C ALA A 70 2.28 6.72 5.79
N THR A 71 3.21 5.77 5.81
CA THR A 71 3.48 4.89 4.68
C THR A 71 2.31 3.97 4.36
N HIS A 72 2.35 3.35 3.18
CA HIS A 72 1.32 2.39 2.80
C HIS A 72 1.25 1.24 3.85
N PRO A 73 0.04 0.76 4.24
CA PRO A 73 -0.11 -0.28 5.27
C PRO A 73 0.71 -1.57 5.02
N PHE A 74 1.10 -1.82 3.79
CA PHE A 74 1.94 -2.96 3.38
C PHE A 74 3.43 -2.62 3.24
N ALA A 75 3.86 -1.45 3.65
CA ALA A 75 5.27 -1.04 3.64
C ALA A 75 5.98 -1.49 4.94
N ARG A 76 5.84 -2.77 5.28
CA ARG A 76 6.28 -3.38 6.55
C ARG A 76 7.72 -3.02 6.93
N LYS A 77 8.68 -3.20 5.98
CA LYS A 77 10.11 -3.04 6.26
C LYS A 77 10.48 -1.64 6.76
N ILE A 78 9.94 -0.58 6.14
CA ILE A 78 10.23 0.79 6.58
C ILE A 78 9.58 1.09 7.94
N SER A 79 8.38 0.60 8.20
CA SER A 79 7.73 0.74 9.50
C SER A 79 8.51 0.03 10.61
N GLU A 80 8.99 -1.19 10.38
CA GLU A 80 9.86 -1.92 11.32
C GLU A 80 11.17 -1.16 11.59
N ASN A 81 11.82 -0.66 10.55
CA ASN A 81 13.03 0.15 10.68
C ASN A 81 12.77 1.41 11.50
N ALA A 82 11.65 2.09 11.24
CA ALA A 82 11.28 3.34 11.92
C ALA A 82 10.96 3.14 13.40
N ILE A 83 10.23 2.08 13.75
CA ILE A 83 9.96 1.71 15.14
C ILE A 83 11.27 1.48 15.90
N LYS A 84 12.17 0.65 15.33
CA LYS A 84 13.46 0.34 15.94
C LYS A 84 14.34 1.58 16.07
N ALA A 85 14.44 2.40 15.00
CA ALA A 85 15.23 3.63 15.04
C ALA A 85 14.69 4.64 16.06
N ALA A 86 13.36 4.79 16.17
CA ALA A 86 12.75 5.65 17.16
C ALA A 86 13.05 5.18 18.59
N ARG A 87 12.89 3.89 18.87
CA ARG A 87 13.21 3.30 20.18
C ARG A 87 14.69 3.49 20.54
N ASN A 88 15.60 3.22 19.60
CA ASN A 88 17.05 3.37 19.84
C ASN A 88 17.50 4.81 20.11
N ASN A 89 16.76 5.81 19.59
CA ASN A 89 17.08 7.22 19.77
C ASN A 89 16.19 7.89 20.84
N GLY A 90 15.32 7.16 21.53
CA GLY A 90 14.44 7.69 22.56
C GLY A 90 13.42 8.71 22.07
N ILE A 91 13.06 8.68 20.77
CA ILE A 91 12.12 9.63 20.16
C ILE A 91 10.72 9.02 19.99
N LYS A 92 9.71 9.88 19.86
CA LYS A 92 8.33 9.45 19.68
C LYS A 92 8.12 8.85 18.28
N TYR A 93 7.28 7.80 18.21
CA TYR A 93 6.80 7.23 16.96
C TYR A 93 5.27 7.17 16.98
N ILE A 94 4.65 7.64 15.89
CA ILE A 94 3.19 7.56 15.68
C ILE A 94 2.90 6.93 14.33
N ARG A 95 2.18 5.82 14.33
CA ARG A 95 1.61 5.23 13.11
C ARG A 95 0.31 5.94 12.75
N PHE A 96 0.26 6.55 11.56
CA PHE A 96 -1.00 6.99 10.97
C PHE A 96 -1.57 5.88 10.08
N GLU A 97 -2.68 5.29 10.49
CA GLU A 97 -3.25 4.17 9.76
C GLU A 97 -4.71 4.40 9.41
N ARG A 98 -5.05 4.19 8.14
CA ARG A 98 -6.42 4.28 7.63
C ARG A 98 -7.34 3.32 8.36
N LYS A 99 -8.58 3.74 8.62
CA LYS A 99 -9.61 2.83 9.13
C LYS A 99 -9.77 1.61 8.20
N LYS A 100 -9.94 0.45 8.79
CA LYS A 100 -10.30 -0.76 8.04
C LYS A 100 -11.70 -0.59 7.45
N ILE A 101 -11.91 -1.10 6.23
CA ILE A 101 -13.24 -1.14 5.63
C ILE A 101 -14.03 -2.25 6.32
N LYS A 102 -15.21 -1.91 6.79
CA LYS A 102 -16.18 -2.88 7.27
C LYS A 102 -16.89 -3.50 6.06
N ILE A 103 -16.78 -4.80 5.93
CA ILE A 103 -17.49 -5.58 4.90
C ILE A 103 -18.84 -5.96 5.48
N ASN A 104 -19.90 -5.77 4.71
CA ASN A 104 -21.25 -6.16 5.13
C ASN A 104 -21.31 -7.70 5.26
N ASN A 105 -21.89 -8.17 6.35
CA ASN A 105 -21.94 -9.59 6.69
C ASN A 105 -22.55 -10.48 5.60
N LYS A 106 -23.47 -9.94 4.80
CA LYS A 106 -24.06 -10.66 3.66
C LYS A 106 -23.05 -11.13 2.60
N TYR A 107 -21.86 -10.48 2.54
CA TYR A 107 -20.80 -10.83 1.60
C TYR A 107 -19.64 -11.62 2.23
N ASN A 108 -19.75 -11.97 3.53
CA ASN A 108 -18.67 -12.70 4.20
C ASN A 108 -18.32 -14.02 3.53
N HIS A 109 -19.30 -14.70 2.93
CA HIS A 109 -19.11 -15.96 2.20
C HIS A 109 -18.27 -15.80 0.94
N LEU A 110 -18.19 -14.59 0.35
CA LEU A 110 -17.35 -14.27 -0.81
C LEU A 110 -15.93 -13.82 -0.41
N VAL A 111 -15.64 -13.55 0.87
CA VAL A 111 -14.37 -12.95 1.28
C VAL A 111 -13.50 -13.94 2.03
N HIS A 112 -12.42 -14.35 1.39
CA HIS A 112 -11.39 -15.20 1.98
C HIS A 112 -10.23 -14.33 2.49
N ARG A 113 -10.18 -14.10 3.82
CA ARG A 113 -9.08 -13.36 4.45
C ARG A 113 -7.86 -14.25 4.61
N VAL A 114 -6.69 -13.73 4.25
CA VAL A 114 -5.41 -14.43 4.36
C VAL A 114 -4.33 -13.50 4.94
N SER A 115 -3.38 -14.08 5.67
CA SER A 115 -2.33 -13.32 6.36
C SER A 115 -1.24 -12.78 5.43
N ASP A 116 -1.00 -13.44 4.30
CA ASP A 116 0.16 -13.17 3.45
C ASP A 116 -0.07 -13.55 1.97
N TYR A 117 0.91 -13.22 1.13
CA TYR A 117 0.86 -13.46 -0.31
C TYR A 117 0.96 -14.95 -0.70
N ARG A 118 1.65 -15.77 0.10
CA ARG A 118 1.77 -17.21 -0.16
C ARG A 118 0.41 -17.89 -0.01
N LYS A 119 -0.25 -17.67 1.13
CA LYS A 119 -1.61 -18.19 1.35
C LYS A 119 -2.62 -17.65 0.33
N ALA A 120 -2.42 -16.41 -0.14
CA ALA A 120 -3.24 -15.84 -1.21
C ALA A 120 -3.04 -16.60 -2.52
N ALA A 121 -1.79 -16.92 -2.89
CA ALA A 121 -1.47 -17.66 -4.10
C ALA A 121 -2.02 -19.11 -4.04
N GLU A 122 -1.83 -19.80 -2.91
CA GLU A 122 -2.37 -21.15 -2.69
C GLU A 122 -3.91 -21.21 -2.87
N LYS A 123 -4.62 -20.22 -2.28
CA LYS A 123 -6.08 -20.14 -2.46
C LYS A 123 -6.48 -19.78 -3.89
N ALA A 124 -5.74 -18.86 -4.52
CA ALA A 124 -6.03 -18.37 -5.86
C ALA A 124 -5.79 -19.43 -6.93
N GLY A 125 -4.83 -20.33 -6.74
CA GLY A 125 -4.44 -21.36 -7.72
C GLY A 125 -5.57 -22.30 -8.16
N LYS A 126 -6.65 -22.38 -7.39
CA LYS A 126 -7.85 -23.17 -7.70
C LYS A 126 -8.69 -22.59 -8.83
N TYR A 127 -8.49 -21.30 -9.18
CA TYR A 127 -9.28 -20.58 -10.18
C TYR A 127 -8.53 -20.52 -11.52
N ARG A 128 -9.27 -20.42 -12.60
CA ARG A 128 -8.72 -20.36 -13.98
C ARG A 128 -8.40 -18.95 -14.43
N LYS A 129 -9.11 -17.93 -13.91
CA LYS A 129 -8.84 -16.51 -14.21
C LYS A 129 -8.78 -15.70 -12.91
N ILE A 130 -7.60 -15.17 -12.62
CA ILE A 130 -7.24 -14.55 -11.34
C ILE A 130 -6.84 -13.10 -11.59
N PHE A 131 -7.56 -12.15 -11.00
CA PHE A 131 -7.22 -10.73 -11.10
C PHE A 131 -6.38 -10.27 -9.91
N LEU A 132 -5.11 -10.00 -10.15
CA LEU A 132 -4.17 -9.50 -9.13
C LEU A 132 -4.14 -7.97 -9.11
N THR A 133 -4.70 -7.35 -8.06
CA THR A 133 -4.67 -5.90 -7.84
C THR A 133 -3.72 -5.51 -6.68
N ILE A 134 -2.63 -6.25 -6.54
CA ILE A 134 -1.67 -6.15 -5.44
C ILE A 134 -0.42 -5.32 -5.77
N GLY A 135 -0.29 -4.84 -7.01
CA GLY A 135 0.90 -4.16 -7.54
C GLY A 135 2.00 -5.14 -7.94
N SER A 136 3.15 -4.63 -8.41
CA SER A 136 4.20 -5.41 -9.07
C SER A 136 5.20 -6.12 -8.13
N ASN A 137 5.21 -5.81 -6.82
CA ASN A 137 6.32 -6.25 -5.96
C ASN A 137 6.26 -7.71 -5.52
N ASN A 138 5.06 -8.26 -5.37
CA ASN A 138 4.84 -9.58 -4.77
C ASN A 138 4.26 -10.61 -5.74
N LEU A 139 4.40 -10.38 -7.04
CA LEU A 139 3.87 -11.28 -8.07
C LEU A 139 4.59 -12.63 -8.07
N SER A 140 5.86 -12.68 -7.69
CA SER A 140 6.63 -13.91 -7.59
C SER A 140 6.04 -14.96 -6.64
N PHE A 141 5.26 -14.56 -5.64
CA PHE A 141 4.51 -15.52 -4.82
C PHE A 141 3.44 -16.25 -5.62
N PHE A 142 2.86 -15.60 -6.63
CA PHE A 142 1.82 -16.18 -7.48
C PHE A 142 2.42 -16.99 -8.62
N THR A 143 3.45 -16.46 -9.30
CA THR A 143 4.08 -17.15 -10.43
C THR A 143 4.85 -18.42 -10.01
N ARG A 144 5.28 -18.53 -8.75
CA ARG A 144 5.98 -19.73 -8.23
C ARG A 144 5.05 -20.77 -7.63
N ASN A 145 3.81 -20.41 -7.26
CA ASN A 145 2.91 -21.30 -6.54
C ASN A 145 1.61 -21.61 -7.32
N ILE A 146 1.46 -21.10 -8.52
CA ILE A 146 0.29 -21.37 -9.36
C ILE A 146 0.77 -22.01 -10.67
N GLU A 147 0.33 -23.21 -10.93
CA GLU A 147 0.59 -23.89 -12.19
C GLU A 147 -0.12 -23.20 -13.36
N ASN A 148 0.56 -23.10 -14.50
CA ASN A 148 0.07 -22.45 -15.73
C ASN A 148 -0.37 -21.00 -15.48
N TRP A 149 0.36 -20.30 -14.58
CA TRP A 149 0.06 -18.95 -14.15
C TRP A 149 0.00 -17.96 -15.31
N GLU A 150 0.76 -18.18 -16.39
CA GLU A 150 0.80 -17.35 -17.60
C GLU A 150 -0.58 -17.22 -18.26
N GLN A 151 -1.40 -18.27 -18.17
CA GLN A 151 -2.75 -18.31 -18.71
C GLN A 151 -3.81 -17.84 -17.71
N LYS A 152 -3.50 -17.88 -16.41
CA LYS A 152 -4.44 -17.63 -15.32
C LYS A 152 -4.39 -16.21 -14.79
N LEU A 153 -3.19 -15.60 -14.70
CA LEU A 153 -3.01 -14.34 -14.01
C LEU A 153 -3.22 -13.15 -14.93
N ILE A 154 -4.08 -12.24 -14.49
CA ILE A 154 -4.20 -10.89 -15.05
C ILE A 154 -3.79 -9.92 -13.93
N VAL A 155 -2.86 -9.01 -14.23
CA VAL A 155 -2.29 -8.13 -13.23
C VAL A 155 -2.59 -6.67 -13.51
N ARG A 156 -2.96 -5.91 -12.48
CA ARG A 156 -3.09 -4.46 -12.57
C ARG A 156 -1.96 -3.77 -11.81
N ILE A 157 -1.23 -2.92 -12.53
CA ILE A 157 -0.07 -2.18 -12.02
C ILE A 157 -0.15 -0.70 -12.40
N LEU A 158 0.74 0.10 -11.82
CA LEU A 158 0.93 1.48 -12.28
C LEU A 158 1.67 1.52 -13.64
N PRO A 159 1.35 2.48 -14.53
CA PRO A 159 1.97 2.63 -15.86
C PRO A 159 3.37 3.25 -15.76
N VAL A 160 4.28 2.58 -15.08
CA VAL A 160 5.67 3.01 -14.86
C VAL A 160 6.61 2.02 -15.52
N ALA A 161 7.49 2.50 -16.39
CA ALA A 161 8.38 1.67 -17.23
C ALA A 161 9.13 0.59 -16.44
N LYS A 162 9.66 0.91 -15.24
CA LYS A 162 10.35 -0.08 -14.40
C LYS A 162 9.46 -1.24 -13.96
N TYR A 163 8.15 -1.02 -13.81
CA TYR A 163 7.22 -2.09 -13.42
C TYR A 163 6.86 -2.96 -14.62
N LEU A 164 6.69 -2.36 -15.80
CA LEU A 164 6.47 -3.08 -17.06
C LEU A 164 7.68 -3.95 -17.40
N LYS A 165 8.90 -3.39 -17.38
CA LYS A 165 10.14 -4.16 -17.57
C LYS A 165 10.30 -5.30 -16.56
N LYS A 166 9.82 -5.11 -15.32
CA LYS A 166 9.83 -6.17 -14.32
C LYS A 166 8.88 -7.32 -14.67
N LEU A 167 7.67 -7.00 -15.15
CA LEU A 167 6.69 -8.01 -15.56
C LEU A 167 7.16 -8.78 -16.79
N GLU A 168 7.71 -8.08 -17.76
CA GLU A 168 8.35 -8.68 -18.94
C GLU A 168 9.43 -9.70 -18.55
N LYS A 169 10.35 -9.31 -17.64
CA LYS A 169 11.39 -10.21 -17.11
C LYS A 169 10.83 -11.43 -16.34
N ILE A 170 9.65 -11.32 -15.75
CA ILE A 170 8.97 -12.44 -15.09
C ILE A 170 8.30 -13.37 -16.13
N GLY A 171 8.03 -12.87 -17.34
CA GLY A 171 7.37 -13.63 -18.43
C GLY A 171 5.89 -13.31 -18.60
N PHE A 172 5.38 -12.21 -18.04
CA PHE A 172 3.99 -11.81 -18.30
C PHE A 172 3.79 -11.38 -19.77
N SER A 173 2.82 -11.99 -20.44
CA SER A 173 2.36 -11.52 -21.73
C SER A 173 1.66 -10.15 -21.61
N PRO A 174 1.82 -9.22 -22.57
CA PRO A 174 1.15 -7.93 -22.57
C PRO A 174 -0.38 -8.02 -22.40
N VAL A 175 -1.02 -9.03 -22.97
CA VAL A 175 -2.47 -9.27 -22.84
C VAL A 175 -2.93 -9.48 -21.39
N ASN A 176 -2.03 -9.90 -20.52
CA ASN A 176 -2.30 -10.15 -19.10
C ASN A 176 -1.91 -8.96 -18.20
N ILE A 177 -1.52 -7.81 -18.78
CA ILE A 177 -1.06 -6.63 -18.05
C ILE A 177 -2.01 -5.47 -18.26
N ILE A 178 -2.60 -4.98 -17.18
CA ILE A 178 -3.40 -3.75 -17.16
C ILE A 178 -2.57 -2.68 -16.46
N ALA A 179 -1.90 -1.83 -17.23
CA ALA A 179 -1.04 -0.76 -16.72
C ALA A 179 -1.81 0.56 -16.67
N ILE A 180 -2.41 0.89 -15.53
CA ILE A 180 -3.25 2.07 -15.36
C ILE A 180 -3.17 2.63 -13.93
N GLN A 181 -3.33 3.96 -13.80
CA GLN A 181 -3.33 4.65 -12.51
C GLN A 181 -4.77 4.94 -12.06
N GLY A 182 -5.11 4.48 -10.84
CA GLY A 182 -6.37 4.82 -10.18
C GLY A 182 -6.38 6.20 -9.50
N PRO A 183 -7.47 6.57 -8.83
CA PRO A 183 -8.55 5.68 -8.38
C PRO A 183 -9.52 5.25 -9.49
N PHE A 184 -10.24 4.14 -9.26
CA PHE A 184 -11.21 3.59 -10.21
C PHE A 184 -12.59 3.53 -9.60
N SER A 185 -13.63 3.76 -10.43
CA SER A 185 -15.02 3.57 -10.04
C SER A 185 -15.37 2.07 -9.86
N GLN A 186 -16.53 1.79 -9.34
CA GLN A 186 -17.06 0.43 -9.25
C GLN A 186 -17.28 -0.13 -10.66
N GLU A 187 -17.93 0.62 -11.53
CA GLU A 187 -18.27 0.24 -12.91
C GLU A 187 -17.02 -0.12 -13.72
N PHE A 188 -15.95 0.67 -13.59
CA PHE A 188 -14.69 0.35 -14.25
C PHE A 188 -14.08 -0.97 -13.76
N ASN A 189 -14.17 -1.26 -12.46
CA ASN A 189 -13.73 -2.55 -11.94
C ASN A 189 -14.63 -3.70 -12.42
N GLU A 190 -15.94 -3.47 -12.56
CA GLU A 190 -16.90 -4.45 -13.08
C GLU A 190 -16.61 -4.82 -14.55
N ILE A 191 -16.33 -3.82 -15.39
CA ILE A 191 -15.93 -4.03 -16.79
C ILE A 191 -14.67 -4.89 -16.85
N LEU A 192 -13.64 -4.54 -16.09
CA LEU A 192 -12.40 -5.32 -16.08
C LEU A 192 -12.61 -6.78 -15.64
N ILE A 193 -13.46 -6.99 -14.64
CA ILE A 193 -13.80 -8.34 -14.17
C ILE A 193 -14.52 -9.12 -15.25
N LYS A 194 -15.53 -8.54 -15.88
CA LYS A 194 -16.37 -9.17 -16.90
C LYS A 194 -15.59 -9.50 -18.16
N ASP A 195 -14.91 -8.51 -18.73
CA ASP A 195 -14.23 -8.64 -20.03
C ASP A 195 -13.06 -9.64 -19.97
N ASN A 196 -12.40 -9.72 -18.82
CA ASN A 196 -11.32 -10.67 -18.59
C ASN A 196 -11.79 -12.00 -18.00
N LYS A 197 -13.11 -12.24 -17.89
CA LYS A 197 -13.72 -13.48 -17.38
C LYS A 197 -13.14 -13.88 -16.02
N ILE A 198 -12.94 -12.91 -15.12
CA ILE A 198 -12.30 -13.11 -13.81
C ILE A 198 -13.17 -14.01 -12.93
N GLU A 199 -12.57 -15.03 -12.34
CA GLU A 199 -13.23 -15.95 -11.41
C GLU A 199 -12.90 -15.62 -9.93
N VAL A 200 -11.79 -14.91 -9.66
CA VAL A 200 -11.41 -14.48 -8.32
C VAL A 200 -10.61 -13.18 -8.36
N LEU A 201 -10.93 -12.27 -7.43
CA LEU A 201 -10.16 -11.04 -7.22
C LEU A 201 -9.19 -11.21 -6.05
N VAL A 202 -7.91 -10.97 -6.26
CA VAL A 202 -6.90 -10.88 -5.19
C VAL A 202 -6.55 -9.43 -4.94
N THR A 203 -6.76 -8.97 -3.72
CA THR A 203 -6.50 -7.57 -3.33
C THR A 203 -5.96 -7.47 -1.91
N LYS A 204 -5.52 -6.26 -1.53
CA LYS A 204 -4.95 -5.95 -0.22
C LYS A 204 -5.92 -5.13 0.62
N ALA A 205 -5.93 -5.33 1.94
CA ALA A 205 -6.70 -4.52 2.90
C ALA A 205 -6.14 -3.09 3.03
N SER A 206 -6.02 -2.36 1.89
CA SER A 206 -5.37 -1.04 1.79
C SER A 206 -6.24 0.13 2.25
N GLY A 207 -7.53 -0.11 2.53
CA GLY A 207 -8.49 0.93 2.90
C GLY A 207 -9.13 1.64 1.69
N SER A 208 -10.09 2.55 1.95
CA SER A 208 -10.91 3.23 0.93
C SER A 208 -10.07 4.05 -0.06
N LYS A 209 -9.15 4.88 0.43
CA LYS A 209 -8.24 5.65 -0.44
C LYS A 209 -7.34 4.78 -1.34
N GLY A 210 -7.21 3.48 -1.05
CA GLY A 210 -6.57 2.48 -1.92
C GLY A 210 -7.54 1.83 -2.92
N GLY A 211 -8.79 2.32 -3.00
CA GLY A 211 -9.82 1.81 -3.90
C GLY A 211 -10.27 0.38 -3.55
N LEU A 212 -10.18 0.00 -2.27
CA LEU A 212 -10.62 -1.34 -1.85
C LEU A 212 -12.14 -1.47 -1.90
N ASP A 213 -12.87 -0.44 -1.48
CA ASP A 213 -14.34 -0.41 -1.47
C ASP A 213 -14.95 -0.59 -2.86
N THR A 214 -14.49 0.14 -3.86
CA THR A 214 -14.99 0.01 -5.24
C THR A 214 -14.65 -1.34 -5.84
N LYS A 215 -13.49 -1.91 -5.53
CA LYS A 215 -13.12 -3.28 -5.95
C LYS A 215 -13.98 -4.35 -5.31
N LEU A 216 -14.26 -4.23 -4.01
CA LEU A 216 -15.14 -5.16 -3.30
C LEU A 216 -16.56 -5.08 -3.83
N LYS A 217 -17.10 -3.87 -4.02
CA LYS A 217 -18.45 -3.68 -4.58
C LYS A 217 -18.57 -4.31 -5.96
N ALA A 218 -17.58 -4.10 -6.84
CA ALA A 218 -17.56 -4.68 -8.18
C ALA A 218 -17.54 -6.22 -8.14
N ALA A 219 -16.68 -6.81 -7.31
CA ALA A 219 -16.61 -8.26 -7.15
C ALA A 219 -17.92 -8.83 -6.58
N PHE A 220 -18.52 -8.18 -5.59
CA PHE A 220 -19.77 -8.61 -4.98
C PHE A 220 -20.96 -8.49 -5.92
N PHE A 221 -21.01 -7.44 -6.73
CA PHE A 221 -22.04 -7.27 -7.76
C PHE A 221 -22.05 -8.44 -8.75
N GLN A 222 -20.88 -8.95 -9.10
CA GLN A 222 -20.71 -10.09 -10.00
C GLN A 222 -20.61 -11.45 -9.28
N SER A 223 -20.87 -11.49 -7.97
CA SER A 223 -20.77 -12.69 -7.14
C SER A 223 -19.40 -13.39 -7.20
N ILE A 224 -18.32 -12.61 -7.42
CA ILE A 224 -16.95 -13.13 -7.53
C ILE A 224 -16.29 -13.17 -6.15
N PRO A 225 -15.68 -14.29 -5.76
CA PRO A 225 -14.93 -14.39 -4.52
C PRO A 225 -13.72 -13.46 -4.52
N VAL A 226 -13.41 -12.95 -3.32
CA VAL A 226 -12.30 -12.06 -3.08
C VAL A 226 -11.32 -12.69 -2.09
N ILE A 227 -10.07 -12.82 -2.49
CA ILE A 227 -8.98 -13.16 -1.58
C ILE A 227 -8.38 -11.85 -1.09
N LEU A 228 -8.65 -11.53 0.19
CA LEU A 228 -8.24 -10.30 0.83
C LEU A 228 -7.00 -10.54 1.69
N ILE A 229 -5.86 -10.02 1.24
CA ILE A 229 -4.61 -10.07 2.01
C ILE A 229 -4.69 -9.02 3.12
N GLU A 230 -4.62 -9.49 4.37
CA GLU A 230 -4.68 -8.65 5.56
C GLU A 230 -3.41 -7.80 5.71
N ARG A 231 -3.53 -6.69 6.44
CA ARG A 231 -2.38 -5.83 6.76
C ARG A 231 -1.41 -6.59 7.65
N PRO A 232 -0.09 -6.44 7.42
CA PRO A 232 0.89 -6.93 8.39
C PRO A 232 0.60 -6.34 9.77
N GLN A 233 0.62 -7.17 10.79
CA GLN A 233 0.56 -6.71 12.16
C GLN A 233 1.97 -6.38 12.63
N LEU A 234 2.16 -5.16 13.15
CA LEU A 234 3.39 -4.69 13.76
C LEU A 234 3.07 -4.15 15.14
N ASP A 235 4.05 -4.24 16.02
CA ASP A 235 3.96 -3.70 17.38
C ASP A 235 4.18 -2.18 17.37
N TYR A 236 3.11 -1.45 17.06
CA TYR A 236 3.11 0.00 17.05
C TYR A 236 2.87 0.54 18.46
N ASP A 237 3.76 1.39 18.96
CA ASP A 237 3.59 2.04 20.26
C ASP A 237 2.33 2.93 20.29
N ARG A 238 2.03 3.58 19.17
CA ARG A 238 0.87 4.48 19.05
C ARG A 238 0.31 4.50 17.64
N VAL A 239 -1.00 4.25 17.51
CA VAL A 239 -1.71 4.28 16.22
C VAL A 239 -2.82 5.32 16.26
N VAL A 240 -2.90 6.14 15.22
CA VAL A 240 -3.98 7.10 15.01
C VAL A 240 -4.58 6.94 13.62
N SER A 241 -5.88 7.21 13.45
CA SER A 241 -6.58 7.00 12.18
C SER A 241 -7.26 8.26 11.62
N ASN A 242 -7.14 9.38 12.31
CA ASN A 242 -7.63 10.68 11.84
C ASN A 242 -6.68 11.82 12.23
N TYR A 243 -6.78 12.94 11.52
CA TYR A 243 -5.87 14.08 11.65
C TYR A 243 -6.04 14.82 12.99
N GLN A 244 -7.26 14.91 13.53
CA GLN A 244 -7.51 15.55 14.83
C GLN A 244 -6.78 14.82 15.96
N LYS A 245 -6.93 13.47 16.01
CA LYS A 245 -6.21 12.65 16.98
C LYS A 245 -4.70 12.70 16.78
N LEU A 246 -4.23 12.84 15.53
CA LEU A 246 -2.80 13.04 15.28
C LEU A 246 -2.31 14.34 15.91
N LEU A 247 -3.00 15.47 15.66
CA LEU A 247 -2.62 16.78 16.22
C LEU A 247 -2.62 16.82 17.74
N GLN A 248 -3.52 16.07 18.40
CA GLN A 248 -3.56 15.97 19.87
C GLN A 248 -2.38 15.19 20.47
N LYS A 249 -1.58 14.49 19.65
CA LYS A 249 -0.48 13.61 20.09
C LYS A 249 0.91 14.15 19.75
N ILE A 250 0.97 15.29 19.05
CA ILE A 250 2.19 16.01 18.63
C ILE A 250 2.57 17.13 19.68
#